data_b5cbd9b4fcb25e5e9b49451491553f83
#
_entry.id   b5cbd9b4fcb25e5e9b49451491553f83
#
_cell.length_a   1.000
_cell.length_b   1.000
_cell.length_c   1.000
_cell.angle_alpha   90.00
_cell.angle_beta   90.00
_cell.angle_gamma   90.00
#
_symmetry.space_group_name_H-M   'P 1'
#
loop_
_entity.id
_entity.type
_entity.pdbx_description
1 polymer ?
#
loop_
_entity_poly.entity_id
_entity_poly.type
_entity_poly.pdbx_seq_one_letter_code
_entity_poly.pdbx_strand_id
1 'polypeptide(L)'
;MNAPEALVSQVDTVVSDPASVEAAIESRFSARAFLPTPVPRETIARILRVASRAPSGTNTQPWKVYVLQGAARDTLVDKVCAAHDALAADPTLAAEYREAYDYYPEKWVSPYIDRRRACGWGLYGALGIGKTDKARMHAQHQRNFRFFDAPVGLMFTIDRIMGRGSLLDYGMFLQSIMVAARAHGLHTCPQAA
;
A
#
# COMPACT_ATOMS: atom_id res chain seq x y z
N MET A 1 -5.20 41.91 -15.03
CA MET A 1 -3.84 41.35 -15.15
C MET A 1 -4.00 40.02 -15.86
N ASN A 2 -3.60 39.92 -17.12
CA ASN A 2 -3.69 38.71 -17.92
C ASN A 2 -2.61 37.71 -17.41
N ALA A 3 -3.02 36.46 -17.16
CA ALA A 3 -2.07 35.40 -16.90
C ALA A 3 -1.09 35.30 -18.10
N PRO A 4 0.20 35.09 -17.89
CA PRO A 4 1.14 35.08 -18.99
C PRO A 4 0.87 33.90 -19.92
N GLU A 5 0.73 34.17 -21.21
CA GLU A 5 0.55 33.21 -22.32
C GLU A 5 1.62 32.12 -22.37
N ALA A 6 2.73 32.27 -21.64
CA ALA A 6 3.83 31.32 -21.56
C ALA A 6 3.52 30.01 -20.83
N LEU A 7 2.38 29.90 -20.10
CA LEU A 7 1.97 28.69 -19.39
C LEU A 7 1.16 27.71 -20.26
N VAL A 8 0.68 28.15 -21.43
CA VAL A 8 -0.20 27.33 -22.30
C VAL A 8 0.59 26.48 -23.29
N SER A 9 1.84 26.81 -23.60
CA SER A 9 2.62 26.15 -24.66
C SER A 9 3.38 24.87 -24.24
N GLN A 10 3.24 24.39 -22.98
CA GLN A 10 3.90 23.16 -22.51
C GLN A 10 2.94 21.97 -22.32
N VAL A 11 1.70 22.05 -22.78
CA VAL A 11 0.67 21.03 -22.48
C VAL A 11 0.48 19.99 -23.59
N ASP A 12 1.21 20.05 -24.67
CA ASP A 12 0.98 19.20 -25.84
C ASP A 12 1.89 17.97 -25.96
N THR A 13 2.29 17.33 -24.87
CA THR A 13 2.74 15.94 -24.96
C THR A 13 1.62 14.99 -24.56
N VAL A 14 0.74 14.71 -25.51
CA VAL A 14 -0.18 13.58 -25.41
C VAL A 14 0.64 12.32 -25.11
N VAL A 15 0.22 11.54 -24.11
CA VAL A 15 0.81 10.20 -23.89
C VAL A 15 0.63 9.42 -25.18
N SER A 16 1.73 9.08 -25.84
CA SER A 16 1.72 8.50 -27.20
C SER A 16 1.20 7.06 -27.24
N ASP A 17 1.03 6.41 -26.08
CA ASP A 17 0.53 5.03 -25.99
C ASP A 17 -0.48 4.91 -24.81
N PRO A 18 -1.75 5.26 -25.03
CA PRO A 18 -2.82 5.08 -24.05
C PRO A 18 -2.97 3.63 -23.58
N ALA A 19 -2.79 2.66 -24.47
CA ALA A 19 -2.98 1.24 -24.16
C ALA A 19 -2.01 0.76 -23.08
N SER A 20 -0.78 1.24 -23.04
CA SER A 20 0.17 0.91 -21.95
C SER A 20 -0.27 1.43 -20.60
N VAL A 21 -0.88 2.62 -20.55
CA VAL A 21 -1.39 3.20 -19.28
C VAL A 21 -2.59 2.40 -18.80
N GLU A 22 -3.55 2.11 -19.68
CA GLU A 22 -4.73 1.30 -19.38
C GLU A 22 -4.34 -0.08 -18.89
N ALA A 23 -3.45 -0.78 -19.59
CA ALA A 23 -2.95 -2.10 -19.21
C ALA A 23 -2.25 -2.09 -17.83
N ALA A 24 -1.50 -1.04 -17.50
CA ALA A 24 -0.88 -0.92 -16.17
C ALA A 24 -1.92 -0.79 -15.06
N ILE A 25 -3.01 -0.06 -15.30
CA ILE A 25 -4.10 0.12 -14.35
C ILE A 25 -4.91 -1.19 -14.22
N GLU A 26 -5.33 -1.78 -15.33
CA GLU A 26 -6.19 -2.97 -15.38
C GLU A 26 -5.50 -4.22 -14.83
N SER A 27 -4.20 -4.39 -15.11
CA SER A 27 -3.42 -5.54 -14.64
C SER A 27 -3.02 -5.46 -13.16
N ARG A 28 -3.29 -4.34 -12.49
CA ARG A 28 -2.95 -4.17 -11.08
C ARG A 28 -3.91 -4.93 -10.18
N PHE A 29 -3.38 -5.75 -9.32
CA PHE A 29 -4.11 -6.36 -8.21
C PHE A 29 -3.23 -6.41 -6.95
N SER A 30 -3.83 -6.68 -5.79
CA SER A 30 -3.12 -6.85 -4.52
C SER A 30 -2.55 -8.27 -4.44
N ALA A 31 -1.28 -8.44 -4.82
CA ALA A 31 -0.58 -9.71 -4.73
C ALA A 31 -0.28 -10.08 -3.28
N ARG A 32 -0.55 -11.33 -2.89
CA ARG A 32 -0.32 -11.83 -1.52
C ARG A 32 0.64 -13.01 -1.47
N ALA A 33 1.49 -13.11 -2.47
CA ALA A 33 2.66 -13.97 -2.53
C ALA A 33 3.63 -13.37 -3.55
N PHE A 34 4.89 -13.22 -3.16
CA PHE A 34 5.91 -12.63 -4.01
C PHE A 34 7.08 -13.58 -4.18
N LEU A 35 7.77 -13.44 -5.31
CA LEU A 35 9.04 -14.11 -5.55
C LEU A 35 10.13 -13.43 -4.72
N PRO A 36 11.16 -14.17 -4.27
CA PRO A 36 12.28 -13.60 -3.52
C PRO A 36 13.28 -12.84 -4.40
N THR A 37 12.99 -12.68 -5.68
CA THR A 37 13.87 -12.04 -6.64
C THR A 37 14.12 -10.59 -6.24
N PRO A 38 15.38 -10.17 -6.03
CA PRO A 38 15.70 -8.80 -5.66
C PRO A 38 15.21 -7.78 -6.70
N VAL A 39 14.73 -6.65 -6.21
CA VAL A 39 14.37 -5.51 -7.05
C VAL A 39 15.52 -4.49 -6.98
N PRO A 40 16.10 -4.09 -8.12
CA PRO A 40 17.19 -3.10 -8.14
C PRO A 40 16.78 -1.78 -7.51
N ARG A 41 17.71 -1.17 -6.77
CA ARG A 41 17.49 0.13 -6.11
C ARG A 41 17.09 1.22 -7.12
N GLU A 42 17.67 1.19 -8.30
CA GLU A 42 17.41 2.14 -9.39
C GLU A 42 15.96 2.05 -9.87
N THR A 43 15.42 0.83 -9.95
CA THR A 43 14.01 0.60 -10.32
C THR A 43 13.08 1.21 -9.27
N ILE A 44 13.35 0.96 -8.00
CA ILE A 44 12.55 1.52 -6.89
C ILE A 44 12.63 3.06 -6.90
N ALA A 45 13.85 3.60 -7.03
CA ALA A 45 14.05 5.05 -7.08
C ALA A 45 13.34 5.69 -8.28
N ARG A 46 13.31 5.01 -9.44
CA ARG A 46 12.58 5.48 -10.62
C ARG A 46 11.07 5.49 -10.38
N ILE A 47 10.52 4.41 -9.82
CA ILE A 47 9.10 4.31 -9.48
C ILE A 47 8.69 5.45 -8.55
N LEU A 48 9.45 5.66 -7.47
CA LEU A 48 9.15 6.73 -6.49
C LEU A 48 9.28 8.12 -7.11
N ARG A 49 10.25 8.36 -7.97
CA ARG A 49 10.41 9.64 -8.69
C ARG A 49 9.24 9.93 -9.63
N VAL A 50 8.77 8.92 -10.38
CA VAL A 50 7.60 9.08 -11.25
C VAL A 50 6.36 9.32 -10.40
N ALA A 51 6.15 8.54 -9.35
CA ALA A 51 5.02 8.67 -8.45
C ALA A 51 4.97 10.02 -7.73
N SER A 52 6.12 10.65 -7.44
CA SER A 52 6.18 11.95 -6.79
C SER A 52 5.61 13.11 -7.65
N ARG A 53 5.24 12.82 -8.90
CA ARG A 53 4.45 13.75 -9.73
C ARG A 53 2.97 13.77 -9.39
N ALA A 54 2.51 12.93 -8.45
CA ALA A 54 1.14 12.98 -7.95
C ALA A 54 0.79 14.40 -7.47
N PRO A 55 -0.41 14.90 -7.74
CA PRO A 55 -0.82 16.21 -7.26
C PRO A 55 -1.01 16.19 -5.74
N SER A 56 -0.87 17.36 -5.11
CA SER A 56 -1.22 17.57 -3.70
C SER A 56 -1.71 19.01 -3.50
N GLY A 57 -2.52 19.22 -2.48
CA GLY A 57 -3.03 20.55 -2.14
C GLY A 57 -1.88 21.56 -2.02
N THR A 58 -1.91 22.64 -2.80
CA THR A 58 -0.84 23.65 -2.89
C THR A 58 0.57 23.09 -3.11
N ASN A 59 0.66 21.87 -3.68
CA ASN A 59 1.90 21.15 -3.93
C ASN A 59 2.72 20.87 -2.65
N THR A 60 2.05 20.56 -1.55
CA THR A 60 2.70 20.31 -0.25
C THR A 60 3.48 19.00 -0.18
N GLN A 61 3.17 18.03 -1.05
CA GLN A 61 3.88 16.75 -1.15
C GLN A 61 4.11 16.07 0.22
N PRO A 62 3.04 15.73 0.97
CA PRO A 62 3.12 15.40 2.39
C PRO A 62 3.68 13.99 2.69
N TRP A 63 4.09 13.27 1.68
CA TRP A 63 4.55 11.88 1.79
C TRP A 63 6.01 11.77 2.19
N LYS A 64 6.27 10.83 3.10
CA LYS A 64 7.61 10.33 3.43
C LYS A 64 7.62 8.82 3.20
N VAL A 65 8.66 8.32 2.54
CA VAL A 65 8.76 6.90 2.17
C VAL A 65 10.05 6.31 2.73
N TYR A 66 9.91 5.20 3.44
CA TYR A 66 11.04 4.39 3.89
C TYR A 66 11.08 3.11 3.08
N VAL A 67 12.18 2.87 2.39
CA VAL A 67 12.40 1.67 1.58
C VAL A 67 13.16 0.66 2.43
N LEU A 68 12.57 -0.52 2.63
CA LEU A 68 13.10 -1.59 3.46
C LEU A 68 13.49 -2.79 2.59
N GLN A 69 14.75 -3.20 2.68
CA GLN A 69 15.29 -4.37 1.98
C GLN A 69 16.29 -5.09 2.89
N GLY A 70 16.52 -6.38 2.65
CA GLY A 70 17.50 -7.19 3.39
C GLY A 70 17.30 -7.11 4.91
N ALA A 71 18.38 -7.02 5.65
CA ALA A 71 18.38 -7.06 7.12
C ALA A 71 17.48 -6.01 7.79
N ALA A 72 17.33 -4.81 7.20
CA ALA A 72 16.45 -3.78 7.75
C ALA A 72 14.97 -4.21 7.67
N ARG A 73 14.57 -4.81 6.53
CA ARG A 73 13.23 -5.38 6.37
C ARG A 73 13.01 -6.53 7.34
N ASP A 74 13.96 -7.45 7.41
CA ASP A 74 13.84 -8.67 8.23
C ASP A 74 13.76 -8.32 9.72
N THR A 75 14.58 -7.39 10.20
CA THR A 75 14.50 -6.90 11.59
C THR A 75 13.14 -6.30 11.92
N LEU A 76 12.54 -5.53 11.00
CA LEU A 76 11.19 -4.99 11.21
C LEU A 76 10.15 -6.11 11.26
N VAL A 77 10.22 -7.06 10.31
CA VAL A 77 9.32 -8.21 10.25
C VAL A 77 9.35 -9.00 11.56
N ASP A 78 10.54 -9.31 12.06
CA ASP A 78 10.70 -10.09 13.30
C ASP A 78 10.04 -9.36 14.49
N LYS A 79 10.28 -8.06 14.63
CA LYS A 79 9.70 -7.26 15.72
C LYS A 79 8.17 -7.18 15.64
N VAL A 80 7.62 -6.92 14.45
CA VAL A 80 6.16 -6.77 14.29
C VAL A 80 5.46 -8.11 14.40
N CYS A 81 6.04 -9.21 13.88
CA CYS A 81 5.50 -10.55 14.05
C CYS A 81 5.50 -10.97 15.53
N ALA A 82 6.57 -10.69 16.27
CA ALA A 82 6.62 -10.95 17.71
C ALA A 82 5.55 -10.18 18.49
N ALA A 83 5.33 -8.90 18.15
CA ALA A 83 4.26 -8.09 18.75
C ALA A 83 2.86 -8.63 18.41
N HIS A 84 2.64 -9.08 17.17
CA HIS A 84 1.38 -9.70 16.75
C HIS A 84 1.11 -11.02 17.50
N ASP A 85 2.12 -11.85 17.73
CA ASP A 85 2.00 -13.07 18.49
C ASP A 85 1.75 -12.79 19.98
N ALA A 86 2.46 -11.81 20.56
CA ALA A 86 2.24 -11.38 21.95
C ALA A 86 0.81 -10.87 22.15
N LEU A 87 0.28 -10.05 21.24
CA LEU A 87 -1.09 -9.55 21.28
C LEU A 87 -2.13 -10.68 21.18
N ALA A 88 -1.86 -11.70 20.39
CA ALA A 88 -2.73 -12.88 20.29
C ALA A 88 -2.73 -13.72 21.60
N ALA A 89 -1.61 -13.77 22.30
CA ALA A 89 -1.47 -14.46 23.58
C ALA A 89 -2.06 -13.64 24.75
N ASP A 90 -1.90 -12.32 24.72
CA ASP A 90 -2.40 -11.39 25.75
C ASP A 90 -3.15 -10.20 25.11
N PRO A 91 -4.49 -10.28 24.99
CA PRO A 91 -5.30 -9.20 24.42
C PRO A 91 -5.25 -7.87 25.20
N THR A 92 -4.76 -7.85 26.44
CA THR A 92 -4.64 -6.59 27.22
C THR A 92 -3.62 -5.63 26.60
N LEU A 93 -2.66 -6.16 25.82
CA LEU A 93 -1.68 -5.37 25.08
C LEU A 93 -2.29 -4.53 23.96
N ALA A 94 -3.55 -4.76 23.57
CA ALA A 94 -4.22 -3.98 22.52
C ALA A 94 -4.24 -2.47 22.80
N ALA A 95 -4.16 -2.06 24.08
CA ALA A 95 -4.09 -0.65 24.46
C ALA A 95 -2.79 0.04 24.00
N GLU A 96 -1.72 -0.72 23.79
CA GLU A 96 -0.41 -0.23 23.33
C GLU A 96 -0.35 -0.08 21.80
N TYR A 97 -1.17 -0.85 21.06
CA TYR A 97 -1.18 -0.91 19.60
C TYR A 97 -2.44 -0.24 19.06
N ARG A 98 -2.36 1.06 18.80
CA ARG A 98 -3.48 1.84 18.28
C ARG A 98 -3.25 2.26 16.85
N GLU A 99 -4.29 2.19 16.03
CA GLU A 99 -4.28 2.77 14.69
C GLU A 99 -3.99 4.28 14.77
N ALA A 100 -3.23 4.80 13.81
CA ALA A 100 -2.90 6.23 13.75
C ALA A 100 -4.14 7.09 13.39
N TYR A 101 -5.13 6.48 12.74
CA TYR A 101 -6.41 7.09 12.36
C TYR A 101 -7.44 5.99 12.08
N ASP A 102 -8.72 6.34 12.11
CA ASP A 102 -9.82 5.42 11.83
C ASP A 102 -9.87 5.10 10.32
N TYR A 103 -9.24 3.99 9.94
CA TYR A 103 -9.26 3.54 8.53
C TYR A 103 -10.61 2.92 8.14
N TYR A 104 -11.23 2.18 9.06
CA TYR A 104 -12.51 1.51 8.84
C TYR A 104 -13.65 2.21 9.57
N PRO A 105 -14.89 2.09 9.07
CA PRO A 105 -16.04 2.61 9.79
C PRO A 105 -16.28 1.78 11.07
N GLU A 106 -16.71 2.44 12.12
CA GLU A 106 -17.10 1.78 13.37
C GLU A 106 -18.19 0.73 13.15
N LYS A 107 -19.17 1.06 12.31
CA LYS A 107 -20.26 0.14 11.95
C LYS A 107 -20.32 -0.10 10.45
N TRP A 108 -20.16 -1.36 10.08
CA TRP A 108 -20.27 -1.79 8.70
C TRP A 108 -21.72 -2.00 8.27
N VAL A 109 -22.09 -1.52 7.07
CA VAL A 109 -23.40 -1.69 6.44
C VAL A 109 -23.24 -2.25 5.02
N SER A 110 -24.32 -2.87 4.49
CA SER A 110 -24.39 -3.28 3.08
C SER A 110 -24.36 -2.05 2.14
N PRO A 111 -23.72 -2.13 0.97
CA PRO A 111 -23.07 -3.30 0.36
C PRO A 111 -21.62 -3.50 0.80
N TYR A 112 -21.05 -2.64 1.65
CA TYR A 112 -19.62 -2.65 2.00
C TYR A 112 -19.24 -3.87 2.84
N ILE A 113 -20.06 -4.23 3.83
CA ILE A 113 -19.83 -5.43 4.64
C ILE A 113 -19.84 -6.70 3.79
N ASP A 114 -20.68 -6.76 2.76
CA ASP A 114 -20.81 -7.92 1.90
C ASP A 114 -19.56 -8.08 1.01
N ARG A 115 -19.06 -6.98 0.46
CA ARG A 115 -17.80 -6.96 -0.30
C ARG A 115 -16.61 -7.34 0.57
N ARG A 116 -16.53 -6.81 1.80
CA ARG A 116 -15.48 -7.17 2.76
C ARG A 116 -15.50 -8.66 3.07
N ARG A 117 -16.67 -9.22 3.33
CA ARG A 117 -16.85 -10.65 3.61
C ARG A 117 -16.48 -11.51 2.39
N ALA A 118 -16.93 -11.14 1.20
CA ALA A 118 -16.61 -11.85 -0.03
C ALA A 118 -15.08 -11.86 -0.27
N CYS A 119 -14.40 -10.73 -0.10
CA CYS A 119 -12.95 -10.63 -0.24
C CYS A 119 -12.22 -11.52 0.78
N GLY A 120 -12.56 -11.43 2.08
CA GLY A 120 -11.88 -12.17 3.14
C GLY A 120 -12.10 -13.68 3.03
N TRP A 121 -13.35 -14.12 2.84
CA TRP A 121 -13.65 -15.54 2.70
C TRP A 121 -13.19 -16.11 1.35
N GLY A 122 -13.16 -15.30 0.30
CA GLY A 122 -12.57 -15.69 -0.98
C GLY A 122 -11.08 -16.01 -0.83
N LEU A 123 -10.33 -15.17 -0.11
CA LEU A 123 -8.91 -15.41 0.19
C LEU A 123 -8.72 -16.70 1.01
N TYR A 124 -9.45 -16.85 2.11
CA TYR A 124 -9.33 -18.05 2.95
C TYR A 124 -9.76 -19.32 2.22
N GLY A 125 -10.82 -19.25 1.40
CA GLY A 125 -11.24 -20.36 0.54
C GLY A 125 -10.17 -20.79 -0.45
N ALA A 126 -9.53 -19.84 -1.14
CA ALA A 126 -8.43 -20.11 -2.07
C ALA A 126 -7.20 -20.75 -1.37
N LEU A 127 -7.00 -20.46 -0.09
CA LEU A 127 -5.92 -21.03 0.73
C LEU A 127 -6.32 -22.32 1.46
N GLY A 128 -7.56 -22.80 1.33
CA GLY A 128 -8.07 -23.95 2.06
C GLY A 128 -8.12 -23.74 3.58
N ILE A 129 -8.35 -22.51 4.05
CA ILE A 129 -8.42 -22.16 5.48
C ILE A 129 -9.89 -22.14 5.91
N GLY A 130 -10.25 -23.05 6.79
CA GLY A 130 -11.62 -23.14 7.31
C GLY A 130 -11.92 -22.09 8.39
N LYS A 131 -13.21 -21.82 8.63
CA LYS A 131 -13.68 -20.82 9.61
C LYS A 131 -13.27 -21.14 11.06
N THR A 132 -12.99 -22.38 11.38
CA THR A 132 -12.59 -22.86 12.71
C THR A 132 -11.07 -22.95 12.88
N ASP A 133 -10.32 -22.86 11.79
CA ASP A 133 -8.86 -23.01 11.79
C ASP A 133 -8.17 -21.70 12.21
N LYS A 134 -8.24 -21.40 13.50
CA LYS A 134 -7.74 -20.15 14.07
C LYS A 134 -6.23 -20.00 13.92
N ALA A 135 -5.49 -21.10 14.02
CA ALA A 135 -4.04 -21.07 13.88
C ALA A 135 -3.61 -20.67 12.46
N ARG A 136 -4.20 -21.29 11.44
CA ARG A 136 -3.91 -20.90 10.05
C ARG A 136 -4.43 -19.51 9.69
N MET A 137 -5.56 -19.08 10.28
CA MET A 137 -6.06 -17.71 10.12
C MET A 137 -5.07 -16.69 10.71
N HIS A 138 -4.54 -16.95 11.92
CA HIS A 138 -3.52 -16.11 12.55
C HIS A 138 -2.25 -16.04 11.70
N ALA A 139 -1.72 -17.19 11.28
CA ALA A 139 -0.53 -17.25 10.43
C ALA A 139 -0.72 -16.50 9.10
N GLN A 140 -1.89 -16.63 8.47
CA GLN A 140 -2.20 -15.90 7.23
C GLN A 140 -2.34 -14.39 7.47
N HIS A 141 -2.92 -13.98 8.60
CA HIS A 141 -2.99 -12.56 8.96
C HIS A 141 -1.60 -11.98 9.21
N GLN A 142 -0.73 -12.72 9.90
CA GLN A 142 0.66 -12.32 10.16
C GLN A 142 1.46 -12.06 8.87
N ARG A 143 1.09 -12.69 7.74
CA ARG A 143 1.74 -12.43 6.44
C ARG A 143 1.63 -10.98 5.97
N ASN A 144 0.64 -10.21 6.44
CA ASN A 144 0.58 -8.78 6.18
C ASN A 144 1.86 -8.08 6.71
N PHE A 145 2.27 -8.43 7.91
CA PHE A 145 3.45 -7.88 8.58
C PHE A 145 4.78 -8.41 8.01
N ARG A 146 4.72 -9.51 7.27
CA ARG A 146 5.86 -10.07 6.51
C ARG A 146 5.93 -9.53 5.08
N PHE A 147 5.14 -8.51 4.74
CA PHE A 147 5.01 -7.99 3.38
C PHE A 147 4.65 -9.08 2.35
N PHE A 148 3.95 -10.13 2.75
CA PHE A 148 3.67 -11.31 1.92
C PHE A 148 4.93 -11.91 1.27
N ASP A 149 6.06 -11.85 1.97
CA ASP A 149 7.39 -12.31 1.57
C ASP A 149 8.02 -11.51 0.41
N ALA A 150 7.48 -10.32 0.08
CA ALA A 150 8.08 -9.44 -0.91
C ALA A 150 9.51 -9.05 -0.51
N PRO A 151 10.46 -8.96 -1.46
CA PRO A 151 11.85 -8.56 -1.18
C PRO A 151 11.99 -7.08 -0.79
N VAL A 152 10.97 -6.28 -1.05
CA VAL A 152 10.93 -4.85 -0.75
C VAL A 152 9.67 -4.53 0.04
N GLY A 153 9.83 -3.92 1.20
CA GLY A 153 8.78 -3.24 1.96
C GLY A 153 8.87 -1.72 1.76
N LEU A 154 7.74 -1.07 1.59
CA LEU A 154 7.64 0.38 1.62
C LEU A 154 6.79 0.79 2.81
N MET A 155 7.37 1.57 3.72
CA MET A 155 6.60 2.20 4.79
C MET A 155 6.36 3.67 4.48
N PHE A 156 5.14 4.09 4.71
CA PHE A 156 4.67 5.43 4.39
C PHE A 156 4.27 6.17 5.66
N THR A 157 4.77 7.39 5.82
CA THR A 157 4.41 8.24 6.95
C THR A 157 4.02 9.63 6.48
N ILE A 158 3.19 10.28 7.27
CA ILE A 158 2.75 11.66 7.08
C ILE A 158 2.98 12.42 8.39
N ASP A 159 3.27 13.70 8.28
CA ASP A 159 3.40 14.54 9.47
C ASP A 159 2.05 14.70 10.17
N ARG A 160 2.04 14.66 11.50
CA ARG A 160 0.82 14.74 12.32
C ARG A 160 0.08 16.08 12.20
N ILE A 161 0.75 17.13 11.73
CA ILE A 161 0.10 18.43 11.48
C ILE A 161 -0.78 18.42 10.23
N MET A 162 -0.62 17.42 9.36
CA MET A 162 -1.37 17.34 8.11
C MET A 162 -2.81 16.88 8.38
N GLY A 163 -3.76 17.58 7.76
CA GLY A 163 -5.18 17.28 7.90
C GLY A 163 -5.66 16.14 6.99
N ARG A 164 -6.94 15.79 7.12
CA ARG A 164 -7.58 14.68 6.37
C ARG A 164 -7.49 14.83 4.86
N GLY A 165 -7.46 16.07 4.33
CA GLY A 165 -7.29 16.32 2.89
C GLY A 165 -5.96 15.75 2.35
N SER A 166 -4.91 15.79 3.15
CA SER A 166 -3.62 15.23 2.77
C SER A 166 -3.59 13.70 2.65
N LEU A 167 -4.57 13.01 3.24
CA LEU A 167 -4.74 11.56 3.03
C LEU A 167 -5.25 11.26 1.61
N LEU A 168 -6.05 12.16 0.99
CA LEU A 168 -6.43 12.07 -0.43
C LEU A 168 -5.21 12.25 -1.33
N ASP A 169 -4.38 13.26 -1.05
CA ASP A 169 -3.12 13.48 -1.75
C ASP A 169 -2.21 12.26 -1.66
N TYR A 170 -2.12 11.70 -0.47
CA TYR A 170 -1.35 10.48 -0.22
C TYR A 170 -1.87 9.29 -1.00
N GLY A 171 -3.20 9.11 -1.09
CA GLY A 171 -3.85 8.08 -1.89
C GLY A 171 -3.48 8.18 -3.38
N MET A 172 -3.42 9.39 -3.94
CA MET A 172 -2.98 9.63 -5.31
C MET A 172 -1.51 9.23 -5.52
N PHE A 173 -0.64 9.56 -4.58
CA PHE A 173 0.75 9.15 -4.60
C PHE A 173 0.92 7.63 -4.52
N LEU A 174 0.21 6.96 -3.60
CA LEU A 174 0.24 5.50 -3.47
C LEU A 174 -0.26 4.79 -4.74
N GLN A 175 -1.35 5.27 -5.34
CA GLN A 175 -1.84 4.72 -6.60
C GLN A 175 -0.82 4.92 -7.72
N SER A 176 -0.15 6.07 -7.78
CA SER A 176 0.89 6.35 -8.76
C SER A 176 2.08 5.38 -8.63
N ILE A 177 2.49 5.03 -7.40
CA ILE A 177 3.51 3.98 -7.15
C ILE A 177 3.05 2.64 -7.71
N MET A 178 1.81 2.24 -7.43
CA MET A 178 1.30 0.94 -7.85
C MET A 178 1.20 0.81 -9.36
N VAL A 179 0.78 1.86 -10.06
CA VAL A 179 0.72 1.90 -11.54
C VAL A 179 2.13 1.92 -12.13
N ALA A 180 3.03 2.76 -11.60
CA ALA A 180 4.41 2.81 -12.05
C ALA A 180 5.15 1.47 -11.85
N ALA A 181 4.87 0.75 -10.75
CA ALA A 181 5.43 -0.59 -10.52
C ALA A 181 4.99 -1.58 -11.62
N ARG A 182 3.73 -1.52 -12.08
CA ARG A 182 3.27 -2.36 -13.20
C ARG A 182 4.03 -2.10 -14.49
N ALA A 183 4.38 -0.85 -14.77
CA ALA A 183 5.21 -0.50 -15.93
C ALA A 183 6.62 -1.15 -15.89
N HIS A 184 7.07 -1.55 -14.71
CA HIS A 184 8.33 -2.30 -14.51
C HIS A 184 8.12 -3.81 -14.29
N GLY A 185 6.93 -4.36 -14.63
CA GLY A 185 6.62 -5.79 -14.43
C GLY A 185 6.46 -6.21 -12.97
N LEU A 186 6.39 -5.26 -12.04
CA LEU A 186 6.26 -5.54 -10.62
C LEU A 186 4.80 -5.52 -10.16
N HIS A 187 4.50 -6.33 -9.16
CA HIS A 187 3.23 -6.30 -8.44
C HIS A 187 3.39 -5.67 -7.07
N THR A 188 2.28 -5.21 -6.49
CA THR A 188 2.23 -4.56 -5.18
C THR A 188 1.07 -5.08 -4.35
N CYS A 189 1.13 -4.88 -3.04
CA CYS A 189 0.01 -5.10 -2.13
C CYS A 189 -0.04 -3.94 -1.13
N PRO A 190 -0.93 -2.96 -1.29
CA PRO A 190 -1.12 -1.91 -0.29
C PRO A 190 -1.80 -2.50 0.95
N GLN A 191 -1.36 -2.07 2.11
CA GLN A 191 -1.86 -2.53 3.41
C GLN A 191 -2.03 -1.33 4.35
N ALA A 192 -3.04 -1.42 5.19
CA ALA A 192 -3.26 -0.54 6.34
C ALA A 192 -3.04 -1.37 7.60
N ALA A 193 -1.79 -1.78 7.85
CA ALA A 193 -1.42 -2.65 8.96
C ALA A 193 -0.37 -1.97 9.83
#